data_f4286c38b2011d1cb486a916148fce67
#
_entry.id   f4286c38b2011d1cb486a916148fce67
#
_cell.length_a   1.000
_cell.length_b   1.000
_cell.length_c   1.000
_cell.angle_alpha   90.00
_cell.angle_beta   90.00
_cell.angle_gamma   90.00
#
_symmetry.space_group_name_H-M   'P 1'
#
loop_
_entity.id
_entity.type
_entity.pdbx_description
1 polymer ?
#
loop_
_entity_poly.entity_id
_entity_poly.type
_entity_poly.pdbx_seq_one_letter_code
_entity_poly.pdbx_strand_id
1 'polypeptide(L)'
;DINLFRMRKRIMILCTFCAIAIFSSAQEKFSIRGIANEELNNQLLYLCLMGDGEKAKEVVLDSTTVEKGKFSFSGVHQMPDIAIIKDMDGETYPLIFEKGEISVNIAANKRGGTPLNDSLNIALNRMQLIMDNMLKTSDSIYKLMTGMKSEEFADKMVNDTAFRARYDKIEKKFLAQMDSVSHCIKDYKNSIVGVYLFSVGGMMMPFDDMKILMKEASPMFSQNNLVRNIVEKKNQAELRMKAELKNKMTPEQREEQKKRQEMDAKIKIGERLPDAKVKDNAGNM
;
A
#
# COMPACT_ATOMS: atom_id res chain seq x y z
N ASP A 1 -13.92 -22.37 54.45
CA ASP A 1 -14.25 -22.38 52.99
C ASP A 1 -14.91 -21.10 52.48
N ILE A 2 -15.74 -20.43 53.31
CA ILE A 2 -16.44 -19.19 52.93
C ILE A 2 -15.46 -18.02 52.73
N ASN A 3 -14.37 -17.94 53.52
CA ASN A 3 -13.37 -16.90 53.41
C ASN A 3 -12.49 -17.04 52.13
N LEU A 4 -12.17 -18.27 51.73
CA LEU A 4 -11.40 -18.56 50.52
C LEU A 4 -12.20 -18.21 49.24
N PHE A 5 -13.51 -18.47 49.27
CA PHE A 5 -14.41 -18.12 48.14
C PHE A 5 -14.61 -16.60 47.98
N ARG A 6 -14.71 -15.86 49.12
CA ARG A 6 -14.80 -14.41 49.11
C ARG A 6 -13.47 -13.76 48.64
N MET A 7 -12.32 -14.33 48.99
CA MET A 7 -11.02 -13.87 48.57
C MET A 7 -10.81 -14.09 47.06
N ARG A 8 -11.19 -15.26 46.53
CA ARG A 8 -11.13 -15.54 45.06
C ARG A 8 -12.04 -14.61 44.26
N LYS A 9 -13.26 -14.30 44.72
CA LYS A 9 -14.13 -13.31 44.09
C LYS A 9 -13.52 -11.89 44.07
N ARG A 10 -12.89 -11.46 45.14
CA ARG A 10 -12.23 -10.15 45.23
C ARG A 10 -11.03 -10.06 44.29
N ILE A 11 -10.22 -11.11 44.20
CA ILE A 11 -9.07 -11.18 43.26
C ILE A 11 -9.56 -11.18 41.81
N MET A 12 -10.64 -11.91 41.47
CA MET A 12 -11.19 -11.95 40.14
C MET A 12 -11.79 -10.59 39.71
N ILE A 13 -12.44 -9.87 40.62
CA ILE A 13 -12.97 -8.52 40.35
C ILE A 13 -11.80 -7.51 40.21
N LEU A 14 -10.71 -7.63 40.98
CA LEU A 14 -9.54 -6.78 40.83
C LEU A 14 -8.81 -7.01 39.50
N CYS A 15 -8.68 -8.28 39.09
CA CYS A 15 -8.09 -8.62 37.78
C CYS A 15 -8.96 -8.13 36.60
N THR A 16 -10.29 -8.15 36.73
CA THR A 16 -11.22 -7.66 35.71
C THR A 16 -11.15 -6.13 35.61
N PHE A 17 -10.98 -5.41 36.73
CA PHE A 17 -10.79 -3.97 36.74
C PHE A 17 -9.43 -3.54 36.15
N CYS A 18 -8.34 -4.28 36.43
CA CYS A 18 -7.03 -4.04 35.80
C CYS A 18 -7.06 -4.33 34.30
N ALA A 19 -7.83 -5.31 33.81
CA ALA A 19 -7.94 -5.62 32.40
C ALA A 19 -8.70 -4.53 31.59
N ILE A 20 -9.63 -3.82 32.23
CA ILE A 20 -10.40 -2.73 31.59
C ILE A 20 -9.56 -1.44 31.50
N ALA A 21 -8.60 -1.25 32.37
CA ALA A 21 -7.73 -0.04 32.38
C ALA A 21 -6.71 0.01 31.23
N ILE A 22 -6.50 -1.09 30.50
CA ILE A 22 -5.47 -1.21 29.45
C ILE A 22 -5.96 -0.69 28.08
N PHE A 23 -7.24 -0.40 27.89
CA PHE A 23 -7.80 0.11 26.64
C PHE A 23 -8.22 1.57 26.67
N SER A 24 -7.81 2.34 27.67
CA SER A 24 -7.91 3.77 27.59
C SER A 24 -6.80 4.29 26.67
N SER A 25 -7.10 4.37 25.38
CA SER A 25 -6.27 5.07 24.42
C SER A 25 -6.21 6.54 24.88
N ALA A 26 -5.15 6.88 25.60
CA ALA A 26 -4.98 8.22 26.13
C ALA A 26 -4.80 9.18 24.96
N GLN A 27 -5.65 10.21 24.89
CA GLN A 27 -5.42 11.32 24.01
C GLN A 27 -4.12 12.02 24.44
N GLU A 28 -3.20 12.19 23.50
CA GLU A 28 -1.92 12.85 23.75
C GLU A 28 -1.85 14.20 23.03
N LYS A 29 -1.03 15.11 23.58
CA LYS A 29 -0.80 16.42 22.97
C LYS A 29 0.16 16.31 21.81
N PHE A 30 -0.16 16.96 20.70
CA PHE A 30 0.73 17.16 19.57
C PHE A 30 1.02 18.66 19.35
N SER A 31 2.17 18.94 18.75
CA SER A 31 2.53 20.25 18.23
C SER A 31 3.15 20.05 16.85
N ILE A 32 2.65 20.81 15.87
CA ILE A 32 3.20 20.82 14.51
C ILE A 32 3.72 22.22 14.25
N ARG A 33 4.98 22.34 13.83
CA ARG A 33 5.56 23.58 13.32
C ARG A 33 5.99 23.39 11.88
N GLY A 34 5.60 24.32 11.01
CA GLY A 34 5.82 24.21 9.60
C GLY A 34 6.44 25.43 8.95
N ILE A 35 7.13 25.16 7.85
CA ILE A 35 7.63 26.14 6.89
C ILE A 35 6.90 25.90 5.56
N ALA A 36 6.36 26.94 4.96
CA ALA A 36 5.69 26.92 3.68
C ALA A 36 6.40 27.80 2.65
N ASN A 37 6.05 27.61 1.38
CA ASN A 37 6.49 28.49 0.29
C ASN A 37 5.92 29.90 0.46
N GLU A 38 6.61 30.89 -0.07
CA GLU A 38 6.13 32.29 -0.06
C GLU A 38 4.77 32.46 -0.75
N GLU A 39 4.48 31.64 -1.76
CA GLU A 39 3.20 31.61 -2.49
C GLU A 39 2.01 31.24 -1.60
N LEU A 40 2.24 30.50 -0.51
CA LEU A 40 1.24 30.15 0.46
C LEU A 40 1.02 31.21 1.55
N ASN A 41 1.76 32.34 1.55
CA ASN A 41 1.55 33.40 2.54
C ASN A 41 0.12 33.94 2.48
N ASN A 42 -0.46 34.15 3.64
CA ASN A 42 -1.88 34.55 3.86
C ASN A 42 -2.91 33.54 3.36
N GLN A 43 -2.52 32.32 2.96
CA GLN A 43 -3.43 31.25 2.62
C GLN A 43 -3.72 30.37 3.83
N LEU A 44 -4.90 29.73 3.80
CA LEU A 44 -5.32 28.76 4.82
C LEU A 44 -4.69 27.38 4.52
N LEU A 45 -4.22 26.75 5.58
CA LEU A 45 -3.89 25.34 5.61
C LEU A 45 -4.88 24.62 6.53
N TYR A 46 -5.32 23.44 6.12
CA TYR A 46 -6.22 22.59 6.89
C TYR A 46 -5.45 21.38 7.41
N LEU A 47 -5.62 21.07 8.68
CA LEU A 47 -5.17 19.83 9.29
C LEU A 47 -6.32 18.84 9.27
N CYS A 48 -6.16 17.75 8.56
CA CYS A 48 -7.20 16.75 8.35
C CYS A 48 -6.74 15.37 8.83
N LEU A 49 -7.67 14.53 9.26
CA LEU A 49 -7.43 13.09 9.38
C LEU A 49 -7.58 12.45 8.00
N MET A 50 -6.71 11.50 7.73
CA MET A 50 -6.86 10.66 6.55
C MET A 50 -8.05 9.72 6.73
N GLY A 51 -9.05 9.83 5.82
CA GLY A 51 -10.21 8.95 5.85
C GLY A 51 -9.84 7.50 5.57
N ASP A 52 -10.57 6.56 6.18
CA ASP A 52 -10.30 5.12 6.09
C ASP A 52 -10.97 4.41 4.88
N GLY A 53 -11.33 5.16 3.83
CA GLY A 53 -11.86 4.61 2.58
C GLY A 53 -12.50 5.63 1.63
N GLU A 54 -12.93 5.21 0.43
CA GLU A 54 -13.51 6.09 -0.62
C GLU A 54 -14.72 6.92 -0.18
N LYS A 55 -15.46 6.44 0.82
CA LYS A 55 -16.65 7.15 1.37
C LYS A 55 -16.35 7.88 2.65
N ALA A 56 -15.18 7.70 3.23
CA ALA A 56 -14.76 8.42 4.42
C ALA A 56 -14.37 9.84 4.00
N LYS A 57 -15.19 10.81 4.36
CA LYS A 57 -14.83 12.23 4.18
C LYS A 57 -13.61 12.52 5.05
N GLU A 58 -12.65 13.25 4.48
CA GLU A 58 -11.60 13.87 5.28
C GLU A 58 -12.25 14.63 6.44
N VAL A 59 -11.77 14.40 7.65
CA VAL A 59 -12.25 15.14 8.82
C VAL A 59 -11.28 16.29 9.07
N VAL A 60 -11.74 17.51 8.82
CA VAL A 60 -10.96 18.71 9.17
C VAL A 60 -10.93 18.83 10.68
N LEU A 61 -9.74 18.81 11.27
CA LEU A 61 -9.53 18.97 12.71
C LEU A 61 -9.29 20.43 13.09
N ASP A 62 -8.53 21.16 12.26
CA ASP A 62 -8.10 22.53 12.54
C ASP A 62 -7.72 23.25 11.23
N SER A 63 -7.57 24.57 11.29
CA SER A 63 -7.05 25.38 10.20
C SER A 63 -6.16 26.49 10.73
N THR A 64 -5.16 26.87 9.95
CA THR A 64 -4.26 27.98 10.29
C THR A 64 -3.89 28.77 9.03
N THR A 65 -3.53 30.03 9.22
CA THR A 65 -3.02 30.86 8.11
C THR A 65 -1.49 30.84 8.10
N VAL A 66 -0.90 30.76 6.91
CA VAL A 66 0.54 30.91 6.74
C VAL A 66 0.96 32.36 6.92
N GLU A 67 1.83 32.65 7.87
CA GLU A 67 2.35 33.98 8.14
C GLU A 67 3.88 33.99 8.00
N LYS A 68 4.38 34.82 7.07
CA LYS A 68 5.83 34.94 6.81
C LYS A 68 6.50 33.58 6.55
N GLY A 69 5.84 32.73 5.76
CA GLY A 69 6.33 31.39 5.43
C GLY A 69 6.27 30.37 6.58
N LYS A 70 5.53 30.65 7.66
CA LYS A 70 5.42 29.78 8.83
C LYS A 70 3.97 29.47 9.16
N PHE A 71 3.75 28.31 9.73
CA PHE A 71 2.45 27.89 10.26
C PHE A 71 2.62 26.96 11.47
N SER A 72 1.57 26.80 12.25
CA SER A 72 1.56 25.84 13.36
C SER A 72 0.17 25.31 13.64
N PHE A 73 0.13 24.06 14.13
CA PHE A 73 -1.07 23.45 14.71
C PHE A 73 -0.72 22.85 16.07
N SER A 74 -1.70 22.79 16.97
CA SER A 74 -1.54 22.11 18.24
C SER A 74 -2.89 21.59 18.71
N GLY A 75 -2.88 20.48 19.42
CA GLY A 75 -4.12 19.88 19.89
C GLY A 75 -3.90 18.62 20.69
N VAL A 76 -4.98 17.87 20.84
CA VAL A 76 -5.00 16.59 21.52
C VAL A 76 -5.64 15.58 20.57
N HIS A 77 -4.98 14.45 20.33
CA HIS A 77 -5.49 13.40 19.48
C HIS A 77 -5.05 12.01 19.97
N GLN A 78 -5.76 11.00 19.51
CA GLN A 78 -5.37 9.62 19.71
C GLN A 78 -4.15 9.30 18.84
N MET A 79 -3.12 8.69 19.40
CA MET A 79 -1.85 8.43 18.70
C MET A 79 -1.50 6.93 18.73
N PRO A 80 -0.80 6.43 17.69
CA PRO A 80 -0.48 7.14 16.44
C PRO A 80 -1.67 7.15 15.46
N ASP A 81 -1.77 8.20 14.63
CA ASP A 81 -2.75 8.29 13.56
C ASP A 81 -2.19 9.02 12.34
N ILE A 82 -2.79 8.84 11.17
CA ILE A 82 -2.36 9.48 9.93
C ILE A 82 -3.10 10.79 9.75
N ALA A 83 -2.37 11.88 9.66
CA ALA A 83 -2.90 13.20 9.35
C ALA A 83 -2.34 13.74 8.03
N ILE A 84 -3.04 14.72 7.48
CA ILE A 84 -2.70 15.40 6.24
C ILE A 84 -2.82 16.89 6.48
N ILE A 85 -1.79 17.66 6.15
CA ILE A 85 -1.94 19.10 5.94
C ILE A 85 -2.35 19.28 4.49
N LYS A 86 -3.39 20.08 4.25
CA LYS A 86 -3.95 20.35 2.92
C LYS A 86 -3.98 21.86 2.68
N ASP A 87 -3.54 22.28 1.51
CA ASP A 87 -3.68 23.68 1.10
C ASP A 87 -4.98 23.94 0.32
N MET A 88 -5.17 25.17 -0.12
CA MET A 88 -6.37 25.58 -0.85
C MET A 88 -6.47 24.98 -2.25
N ASP A 89 -5.34 24.61 -2.87
CA ASP A 89 -5.26 24.00 -4.19
C ASP A 89 -5.48 22.48 -4.12
N GLY A 90 -5.56 21.93 -2.90
CA GLY A 90 -5.81 20.52 -2.64
C GLY A 90 -4.55 19.66 -2.57
N GLU A 91 -3.36 20.28 -2.60
CA GLU A 91 -2.11 19.58 -2.35
C GLU A 91 -2.05 19.08 -0.92
N THR A 92 -1.47 17.89 -0.74
CA THR A 92 -1.49 17.19 0.54
C THR A 92 -0.11 16.83 1.03
N TYR A 93 0.11 17.09 2.33
CA TYR A 93 1.39 16.85 3.01
C TYR A 93 1.16 15.92 4.20
N PRO A 94 1.41 14.60 4.04
CA PRO A 94 1.13 13.62 5.07
C PRO A 94 2.11 13.71 6.24
N LEU A 95 1.60 13.41 7.43
CA LEU A 95 2.37 13.28 8.66
C LEU A 95 1.72 12.23 9.58
N ILE A 96 2.43 11.83 10.63
CA ILE A 96 1.90 10.94 11.66
C ILE A 96 1.73 11.73 12.95
N PHE A 97 0.52 11.71 13.51
CA PHE A 97 0.33 12.18 14.88
C PHE A 97 1.09 11.28 15.85
N GLU A 98 2.03 11.86 16.55
CA GLU A 98 2.76 11.24 17.65
C GLU A 98 3.18 12.31 18.67
N LYS A 99 3.54 11.86 19.85
CA LYS A 99 3.98 12.74 20.94
C LYS A 99 5.27 13.48 20.57
N GLY A 100 5.28 14.78 20.80
CA GLY A 100 6.44 15.64 20.54
C GLY A 100 6.14 16.78 19.60
N GLU A 101 7.19 17.43 19.13
CA GLU A 101 7.10 18.52 18.17
C GLU A 101 7.39 17.98 16.77
N ILE A 102 6.37 17.92 15.94
CA ILE A 102 6.45 17.49 14.54
C ILE A 102 6.86 18.70 13.71
N SER A 103 7.89 18.56 12.91
CA SER A 103 8.34 19.57 11.95
C SER A 103 7.87 19.21 10.54
N VAL A 104 7.33 20.19 9.80
CA VAL A 104 6.91 20.03 8.40
C VAL A 104 7.49 21.15 7.57
N ASN A 105 8.18 20.81 6.49
CA ASN A 105 8.65 21.76 5.49
C ASN A 105 7.95 21.47 4.17
N ILE A 106 6.89 22.21 3.88
CA ILE A 106 6.08 22.06 2.65
C ILE A 106 6.95 22.34 1.43
N ALA A 107 7.76 23.42 1.45
CA ALA A 107 8.62 23.80 0.34
C ALA A 107 9.62 22.72 -0.08
N ALA A 108 10.14 21.96 0.89
CA ALA A 108 11.10 20.90 0.64
C ALA A 108 10.47 19.50 0.65
N ASN A 109 9.15 19.40 0.82
CA ASN A 109 8.41 18.15 1.02
C ASN A 109 9.03 17.25 2.11
N LYS A 110 9.44 17.85 3.25
CA LYS A 110 10.07 17.15 4.37
C LYS A 110 9.22 17.18 5.62
N ARG A 111 9.32 16.14 6.42
CA ARG A 111 8.74 16.01 7.76
C ARG A 111 9.71 15.32 8.69
N GLY A 112 9.58 15.56 10.01
CA GLY A 112 10.48 15.00 11.01
C GLY A 112 10.24 15.57 12.39
N GLY A 113 11.26 15.52 13.24
CA GLY A 113 11.21 15.99 14.62
C GLY A 113 10.68 14.95 15.60
N THR A 114 10.15 13.85 15.09
CA THR A 114 9.65 12.73 15.87
C THR A 114 9.93 11.41 15.14
N PRO A 115 10.10 10.27 15.85
CA PRO A 115 10.58 9.02 15.23
C PRO A 115 9.72 8.51 14.06
N LEU A 116 8.37 8.58 14.15
CA LEU A 116 7.50 8.11 13.08
C LEU A 116 7.52 9.08 11.88
N ASN A 117 7.63 10.38 12.11
CA ASN A 117 7.74 11.35 11.03
C ASN A 117 9.10 11.32 10.34
N ASP A 118 10.19 11.07 11.08
CA ASP A 118 11.52 10.82 10.49
C ASP A 118 11.48 9.56 9.63
N SER A 119 10.87 8.46 10.14
CA SER A 119 10.68 7.22 9.39
C SER A 119 9.79 7.40 8.16
N LEU A 120 8.69 8.15 8.27
CA LEU A 120 7.81 8.49 7.15
C LEU A 120 8.56 9.28 6.08
N ASN A 121 9.38 10.25 6.48
CA ASN A 121 10.17 11.04 5.55
C ASN A 121 11.15 10.18 4.72
N ILE A 122 11.85 9.26 5.38
CA ILE A 122 12.76 8.31 4.71
C ILE A 122 11.97 7.41 3.74
N ALA A 123 10.85 6.86 4.20
CA ALA A 123 10.02 5.97 3.42
C ALA A 123 9.42 6.64 2.19
N LEU A 124 8.95 7.88 2.33
CA LEU A 124 8.39 8.66 1.22
C LEU A 124 9.44 9.04 0.18
N ASN A 125 10.64 9.44 0.61
CA ASN A 125 11.73 9.72 -0.32
C ASN A 125 12.11 8.47 -1.14
N ARG A 126 12.14 7.29 -0.49
CA ARG A 126 12.38 6.01 -1.18
C ARG A 126 11.25 5.68 -2.15
N MET A 127 10.00 5.83 -1.73
CA MET A 127 8.83 5.59 -2.57
C MET A 127 8.80 6.53 -3.78
N GLN A 128 9.08 7.82 -3.58
CA GLN A 128 9.15 8.82 -4.65
C GLN A 128 10.19 8.43 -5.70
N LEU A 129 11.39 8.03 -5.28
CA LEU A 129 12.44 7.58 -6.20
C LEU A 129 12.00 6.36 -7.04
N ILE A 130 11.30 5.41 -6.43
CA ILE A 130 10.75 4.25 -7.13
C ILE A 130 9.70 4.71 -8.16
N MET A 131 8.76 5.56 -7.76
CA MET A 131 7.71 6.09 -8.63
C MET A 131 8.27 6.88 -9.82
N ASP A 132 9.25 7.75 -9.60
CA ASP A 132 9.91 8.50 -10.67
C ASP A 132 10.58 7.59 -11.69
N ASN A 133 11.20 6.50 -11.22
CA ASN A 133 11.79 5.50 -12.10
C ASN A 133 10.72 4.68 -12.85
N MET A 134 9.58 4.38 -12.22
CA MET A 134 8.46 3.71 -12.87
C MET A 134 7.86 4.59 -13.98
N LEU A 135 7.67 5.88 -13.73
CA LEU A 135 7.19 6.84 -14.73
C LEU A 135 8.10 6.88 -15.97
N LYS A 136 9.43 6.97 -15.78
CA LYS A 136 10.40 6.92 -16.88
C LYS A 136 10.35 5.60 -17.66
N THR A 137 10.09 4.48 -16.96
CA THR A 137 9.99 3.17 -17.61
C THR A 137 8.67 3.05 -18.37
N SER A 138 7.56 3.53 -17.80
CA SER A 138 6.26 3.60 -18.46
C SER A 138 6.30 4.47 -19.71
N ASP A 139 6.97 5.62 -19.65
CA ASP A 139 7.20 6.49 -20.82
C ASP A 139 7.98 5.76 -21.94
N SER A 140 8.96 4.92 -21.56
CA SER A 140 9.72 4.10 -22.52
C SER A 140 8.84 3.04 -23.20
N ILE A 141 7.90 2.41 -22.47
CA ILE A 141 6.92 1.48 -23.04
C ILE A 141 5.99 2.26 -24.00
N TYR A 142 5.47 3.40 -23.54
CA TYR A 142 4.58 4.23 -24.35
C TYR A 142 5.24 4.65 -25.67
N LYS A 143 6.48 5.15 -25.62
CA LYS A 143 7.25 5.52 -26.83
C LYS A 143 7.49 4.36 -27.76
N LEU A 144 7.70 3.14 -27.22
CA LEU A 144 7.89 1.94 -28.03
C LEU A 144 6.61 1.55 -28.80
N MET A 145 5.44 1.84 -28.20
CA MET A 145 4.12 1.47 -28.73
C MET A 145 3.43 2.62 -29.47
N THR A 146 3.92 3.86 -29.37
CA THR A 146 3.27 5.03 -29.96
C THR A 146 3.06 4.89 -31.47
N GLY A 147 1.85 5.12 -31.93
CA GLY A 147 1.45 5.02 -33.34
C GLY A 147 1.16 3.61 -33.84
N MET A 148 1.34 2.59 -32.99
CA MET A 148 1.17 1.19 -33.35
C MET A 148 -0.27 0.73 -33.04
N LYS A 149 -0.90 0.02 -33.96
CA LYS A 149 -2.19 -0.64 -33.74
C LYS A 149 -1.99 -1.93 -32.94
N SER A 150 -3.02 -2.38 -32.24
CA SER A 150 -2.97 -3.61 -31.43
C SER A 150 -2.54 -4.85 -32.25
N GLU A 151 -2.99 -4.95 -33.48
CA GLU A 151 -2.63 -6.04 -34.41
C GLU A 151 -1.16 -5.98 -34.79
N GLU A 152 -0.64 -4.79 -35.10
CA GLU A 152 0.77 -4.57 -35.42
C GLU A 152 1.67 -4.87 -34.22
N PHE A 153 1.26 -4.47 -33.01
CA PHE A 153 1.97 -4.81 -31.78
C PHE A 153 2.02 -6.34 -31.58
N ALA A 154 0.89 -7.03 -31.74
CA ALA A 154 0.83 -8.49 -31.63
C ALA A 154 1.72 -9.18 -32.67
N ASP A 155 1.71 -8.72 -33.92
CA ASP A 155 2.58 -9.25 -34.98
C ASP A 155 4.05 -9.05 -34.65
N LYS A 156 4.46 -7.85 -34.22
CA LYS A 156 5.86 -7.57 -33.83
C LYS A 156 6.31 -8.40 -32.63
N MET A 157 5.42 -8.63 -31.63
CA MET A 157 5.71 -9.49 -30.49
C MET A 157 5.95 -10.94 -30.89
N VAL A 158 5.35 -11.41 -32.00
CA VAL A 158 5.53 -12.78 -32.50
C VAL A 158 6.71 -12.86 -33.46
N ASN A 159 6.81 -11.95 -34.42
CA ASN A 159 7.65 -12.08 -35.59
C ASN A 159 8.92 -11.22 -35.58
N ASP A 160 9.00 -10.17 -34.73
CA ASP A 160 10.17 -9.30 -34.60
C ASP A 160 10.90 -9.58 -33.29
N THR A 161 11.96 -10.41 -33.38
CA THR A 161 12.77 -10.79 -32.21
C THR A 161 13.48 -9.61 -31.55
N ALA A 162 13.87 -8.59 -32.34
CA ALA A 162 14.55 -7.40 -31.81
C ALA A 162 13.55 -6.50 -31.04
N PHE A 163 12.35 -6.34 -31.57
CA PHE A 163 11.27 -5.60 -30.91
C PHE A 163 10.89 -6.29 -29.60
N ARG A 164 10.65 -7.62 -29.62
CA ARG A 164 10.34 -8.42 -28.46
C ARG A 164 11.42 -8.27 -27.37
N ALA A 165 12.68 -8.44 -27.72
CA ALA A 165 13.78 -8.32 -26.75
C ALA A 165 13.85 -6.93 -26.09
N ARG A 166 13.53 -5.88 -26.84
CA ARG A 166 13.44 -4.51 -26.29
C ARG A 166 12.26 -4.35 -25.34
N TYR A 167 11.09 -4.86 -25.72
CA TYR A 167 9.87 -4.82 -24.90
C TYR A 167 10.10 -5.59 -23.60
N ASP A 168 10.53 -6.84 -23.67
CA ASP A 168 10.79 -7.72 -22.53
C ASP A 168 11.79 -7.09 -21.54
N LYS A 169 12.82 -6.42 -22.04
CA LYS A 169 13.79 -5.70 -21.20
C LYS A 169 13.14 -4.56 -20.40
N ILE A 170 12.25 -3.79 -21.04
CA ILE A 170 11.57 -2.67 -20.39
C ILE A 170 10.52 -3.20 -19.41
N GLU A 171 9.76 -4.20 -19.82
CA GLU A 171 8.75 -4.86 -18.96
C GLU A 171 9.39 -5.47 -17.70
N LYS A 172 10.49 -6.21 -17.86
CA LYS A 172 11.23 -6.76 -16.73
C LYS A 172 11.69 -5.67 -15.75
N LYS A 173 12.13 -4.52 -16.27
CA LYS A 173 12.50 -3.38 -15.44
C LYS A 173 11.30 -2.81 -14.69
N PHE A 174 10.16 -2.70 -15.36
CA PHE A 174 8.92 -2.21 -14.74
C PHE A 174 8.42 -3.14 -13.62
N LEU A 175 8.44 -4.46 -13.87
CA LEU A 175 8.08 -5.46 -12.85
C LEU A 175 9.01 -5.42 -11.63
N ALA A 176 10.33 -5.25 -11.83
CA ALA A 176 11.28 -5.10 -10.73
C ALA A 176 11.04 -3.82 -9.91
N GLN A 177 10.52 -2.77 -10.53
CA GLN A 177 10.15 -1.54 -9.83
C GLN A 177 8.85 -1.72 -9.01
N MET A 178 7.85 -2.44 -9.55
CA MET A 178 6.66 -2.83 -8.79
C MET A 178 7.02 -3.69 -7.57
N ASP A 179 7.95 -4.61 -7.72
CA ASP A 179 8.49 -5.40 -6.61
C ASP A 179 9.19 -4.53 -5.57
N SER A 180 9.92 -3.48 -6.01
CA SER A 180 10.54 -2.50 -5.11
C SER A 180 9.50 -1.71 -4.30
N VAL A 181 8.32 -1.39 -4.86
CA VAL A 181 7.19 -0.81 -4.11
C VAL A 181 6.72 -1.78 -3.03
N SER A 182 6.53 -3.05 -3.39
CA SER A 182 6.12 -4.09 -2.45
C SER A 182 7.11 -4.24 -1.29
N HIS A 183 8.41 -4.24 -1.56
CA HIS A 183 9.45 -4.29 -0.54
C HIS A 183 9.45 -3.04 0.35
N CYS A 184 9.30 -1.85 -0.24
CA CYS A 184 9.22 -0.62 0.54
C CYS A 184 8.07 -0.65 1.55
N ILE A 185 6.90 -1.17 1.18
CA ILE A 185 5.76 -1.33 2.09
C ILE A 185 6.05 -2.41 3.15
N LYS A 186 6.59 -3.57 2.74
CA LYS A 186 6.89 -4.71 3.64
C LYS A 186 7.88 -4.33 4.75
N ASP A 187 8.85 -3.44 4.48
CA ASP A 187 9.82 -2.96 5.46
C ASP A 187 9.14 -2.24 6.65
N TYR A 188 7.96 -1.66 6.44
CA TYR A 188 7.19 -0.93 7.46
C TYR A 188 5.91 -1.64 7.91
N LYS A 189 5.77 -2.95 7.64
CA LYS A 189 4.56 -3.76 7.92
C LYS A 189 4.11 -3.79 9.39
N ASN A 190 4.94 -3.34 10.32
CA ASN A 190 4.64 -3.30 11.75
C ASN A 190 4.47 -1.87 12.28
N SER A 191 4.31 -0.88 11.41
CA SER A 191 4.22 0.54 11.73
C SER A 191 3.04 1.20 11.02
N ILE A 192 2.52 2.27 11.61
CA ILE A 192 1.51 3.15 10.97
C ILE A 192 2.07 3.79 9.69
N VAL A 193 3.39 3.97 9.57
CA VAL A 193 4.06 4.40 8.34
C VAL A 193 3.77 3.42 7.20
N GLY A 194 3.80 2.11 7.48
CA GLY A 194 3.43 1.08 6.50
C GLY A 194 1.99 1.17 6.04
N VAL A 195 1.07 1.51 6.94
CA VAL A 195 -0.35 1.76 6.58
C VAL A 195 -0.45 2.88 5.55
N TYR A 196 0.25 4.00 5.79
CA TYR A 196 0.28 5.11 4.84
C TYR A 196 0.90 4.69 3.50
N LEU A 197 2.07 4.05 3.49
CA LEU A 197 2.70 3.57 2.27
C LEU A 197 1.81 2.60 1.48
N PHE A 198 1.08 1.73 2.18
CA PHE A 198 0.13 0.82 1.57
C PHE A 198 -1.06 1.57 0.94
N SER A 199 -1.49 2.69 1.53
CA SER A 199 -2.54 3.51 0.94
C SER A 199 -2.14 4.13 -0.40
N VAL A 200 -0.85 4.44 -0.55
CA VAL A 200 -0.29 5.04 -1.77
C VAL A 200 0.08 3.98 -2.81
N GLY A 201 0.75 2.90 -2.40
CA GLY A 201 1.36 1.92 -3.31
C GLY A 201 0.73 0.53 -3.31
N GLY A 202 -0.20 0.24 -2.38
CA GLY A 202 -0.75 -1.10 -2.19
C GLY A 202 -1.43 -1.69 -3.42
N MET A 203 -2.14 -0.87 -4.20
CA MET A 203 -2.80 -1.34 -5.44
C MET A 203 -1.81 -1.83 -6.50
N MET A 204 -0.55 -1.42 -6.46
CA MET A 204 0.51 -1.90 -7.36
C MET A 204 1.08 -3.26 -6.93
N MET A 205 0.91 -3.64 -5.66
CA MET A 205 1.39 -4.91 -5.13
C MET A 205 0.63 -6.09 -5.76
N PRO A 206 1.29 -7.19 -6.17
CA PRO A 206 0.63 -8.43 -6.55
C PRO A 206 -0.31 -8.93 -5.45
N PHE A 207 -1.46 -9.48 -5.82
CA PHE A 207 -2.47 -9.86 -4.83
C PHE A 207 -2.00 -10.99 -3.89
N ASP A 208 -1.17 -11.91 -4.40
CA ASP A 208 -0.60 -12.97 -3.55
C ASP A 208 0.39 -12.41 -2.53
N ASP A 209 1.18 -11.43 -2.90
CA ASP A 209 2.08 -10.69 -1.99
C ASP A 209 1.30 -9.92 -0.91
N MET A 210 0.16 -9.32 -1.29
CA MET A 210 -0.75 -8.71 -0.32
C MET A 210 -1.25 -9.72 0.72
N LYS A 211 -1.67 -10.91 0.27
CA LYS A 211 -2.14 -11.97 1.18
C LYS A 211 -1.06 -12.42 2.16
N ILE A 212 0.19 -12.52 1.69
CA ILE A 212 1.34 -12.84 2.53
C ILE A 212 1.58 -11.71 3.53
N LEU A 213 1.63 -10.46 3.06
CA LEU A 213 1.82 -9.28 3.91
C LEU A 213 0.76 -9.21 5.01
N MET A 214 -0.53 -9.44 4.68
CA MET A 214 -1.61 -9.42 5.66
C MET A 214 -1.48 -10.48 6.76
N LYS A 215 -0.83 -11.62 6.48
CA LYS A 215 -0.56 -12.67 7.48
C LYS A 215 0.64 -12.34 8.37
N GLU A 216 1.63 -11.65 7.83
CA GLU A 216 2.91 -11.38 8.52
C GLU A 216 2.92 -10.05 9.26
N ALA A 217 2.06 -9.10 8.87
CA ALA A 217 2.04 -7.77 9.44
C ALA A 217 1.41 -7.72 10.83
N SER A 218 1.81 -6.72 11.61
CA SER A 218 1.20 -6.47 12.93
C SER A 218 -0.31 -6.20 12.85
N PRO A 219 -1.05 -6.40 13.95
CA PRO A 219 -2.47 -6.04 14.02
C PRO A 219 -2.75 -4.56 13.67
N MET A 220 -1.85 -3.64 14.04
CA MET A 220 -1.93 -2.23 13.68
C MET A 220 -2.05 -2.03 12.16
N PHE A 221 -1.34 -2.84 11.37
CA PHE A 221 -1.40 -2.80 9.91
C PHE A 221 -2.58 -3.64 9.39
N SER A 222 -2.61 -4.94 9.73
CA SER A 222 -3.52 -5.91 9.10
C SER A 222 -4.99 -5.72 9.48
N GLN A 223 -5.28 -5.09 10.65
CA GLN A 223 -6.64 -4.77 11.08
C GLN A 223 -7.06 -3.33 10.77
N ASN A 224 -6.15 -2.51 10.22
CA ASN A 224 -6.46 -1.14 9.85
C ASN A 224 -7.51 -1.10 8.73
N ASN A 225 -8.56 -0.29 8.88
CA ASN A 225 -9.67 -0.20 7.93
C ASN A 225 -9.22 0.23 6.54
N LEU A 226 -8.30 1.21 6.45
CA LEU A 226 -7.75 1.67 5.18
C LEU A 226 -7.05 0.53 4.42
N VAL A 227 -6.22 -0.25 5.12
CA VAL A 227 -5.54 -1.43 4.55
C VAL A 227 -6.55 -2.47 4.09
N ARG A 228 -7.51 -2.83 4.93
CA ARG A 228 -8.54 -3.83 4.61
C ARG A 228 -9.38 -3.43 3.40
N ASN A 229 -9.75 -2.16 3.31
CA ASN A 229 -10.53 -1.64 2.17
C ASN A 229 -9.74 -1.74 0.85
N ILE A 230 -8.43 -1.48 0.87
CA ILE A 230 -7.57 -1.61 -0.32
C ILE A 230 -7.43 -3.08 -0.73
N VAL A 231 -7.23 -3.98 0.24
CA VAL A 231 -7.16 -5.43 -0.01
C VAL A 231 -8.46 -5.94 -0.63
N GLU A 232 -9.61 -5.51 -0.10
CA GLU A 232 -10.92 -5.90 -0.63
C GLU A 232 -11.14 -5.38 -2.06
N LYS A 233 -10.81 -4.11 -2.35
CA LYS A 233 -10.87 -3.56 -3.70
C LYS A 233 -9.99 -4.35 -4.68
N LYS A 234 -8.77 -4.69 -4.28
CA LYS A 234 -7.85 -5.50 -5.10
C LYS A 234 -8.43 -6.88 -5.35
N ASN A 235 -8.99 -7.54 -4.32
CA ASN A 235 -9.65 -8.83 -4.43
C ASN A 235 -10.80 -8.78 -5.45
N GLN A 236 -11.66 -7.78 -5.35
CA GLN A 236 -12.77 -7.59 -6.29
C GLN A 236 -12.28 -7.34 -7.72
N ALA A 237 -11.22 -6.56 -7.91
CA ALA A 237 -10.62 -6.33 -9.22
C ALA A 237 -10.06 -7.62 -9.84
N GLU A 238 -9.36 -8.43 -9.04
CA GLU A 238 -8.85 -9.74 -9.46
C GLU A 238 -9.98 -10.71 -9.88
N LEU A 239 -11.07 -10.75 -9.10
CA LEU A 239 -12.23 -11.59 -9.42
C LEU A 239 -12.91 -11.15 -10.71
N ARG A 240 -13.08 -9.84 -10.93
CA ARG A 240 -13.64 -9.30 -12.18
C ARG A 240 -12.76 -9.66 -13.38
N MET A 241 -11.45 -9.44 -13.28
CA MET A 241 -10.51 -9.76 -14.35
C MET A 241 -10.55 -11.26 -14.71
N LYS A 242 -10.57 -12.16 -13.70
CA LYS A 242 -10.69 -13.60 -13.92
C LYS A 242 -12.01 -13.98 -14.58
N ALA A 243 -13.12 -13.33 -14.21
CA ALA A 243 -14.43 -13.57 -14.84
C ALA A 243 -14.44 -13.10 -16.31
N GLU A 244 -13.88 -11.93 -16.60
CA GLU A 244 -13.78 -11.41 -17.98
C GLU A 244 -12.91 -12.30 -18.86
N LEU A 245 -11.74 -12.73 -18.36
CA LEU A 245 -10.87 -13.67 -19.07
C LEU A 245 -11.61 -14.98 -19.39
N LYS A 246 -12.31 -15.54 -18.38
CA LYS A 246 -13.11 -16.76 -18.58
C LYS A 246 -14.21 -16.58 -19.63
N ASN A 247 -14.84 -15.41 -19.69
CA ASN A 247 -15.88 -15.11 -20.68
C ASN A 247 -15.33 -14.98 -22.11
N LYS A 248 -14.09 -14.51 -22.26
CA LYS A 248 -13.40 -14.38 -23.56
C LYS A 248 -12.81 -15.71 -24.07
N MET A 249 -12.68 -16.73 -23.22
CA MET A 249 -12.15 -18.03 -23.62
C MET A 249 -13.16 -18.84 -24.42
N THR A 250 -12.67 -19.57 -25.46
CA THR A 250 -13.48 -20.56 -26.18
C THR A 250 -13.80 -21.76 -25.27
N PRO A 251 -14.82 -22.59 -25.60
CA PRO A 251 -15.12 -23.80 -24.84
C PRO A 251 -13.92 -24.73 -24.68
N GLU A 252 -13.10 -24.89 -25.73
CA GLU A 252 -11.89 -25.71 -25.76
C GLU A 252 -10.80 -25.17 -24.81
N GLN A 253 -10.57 -23.87 -24.85
CA GLN A 253 -9.63 -23.20 -23.93
C GLN A 253 -10.05 -23.33 -22.45
N ARG A 254 -11.35 -23.27 -22.16
CA ARG A 254 -11.89 -23.47 -20.80
C ARG A 254 -11.64 -24.90 -20.31
N GLU A 255 -11.82 -25.89 -21.19
CA GLU A 255 -11.58 -27.29 -20.86
C GLU A 255 -10.08 -27.57 -20.63
N GLU A 256 -9.21 -27.01 -21.46
CA GLU A 256 -7.75 -27.11 -21.27
C GLU A 256 -7.30 -26.46 -19.98
N GLN A 257 -7.81 -25.26 -19.65
CA GLN A 257 -7.51 -24.59 -18.39
C GLN A 257 -7.97 -25.42 -17.20
N LYS A 258 -9.17 -26.03 -17.28
CA LYS A 258 -9.68 -26.93 -16.22
C LYS A 258 -8.76 -28.13 -16.01
N LYS A 259 -8.31 -28.78 -17.09
CA LYS A 259 -7.37 -29.90 -17.03
C LYS A 259 -6.03 -29.49 -16.41
N ARG A 260 -5.50 -28.32 -16.76
CA ARG A 260 -4.28 -27.77 -16.12
C ARG A 260 -4.46 -27.54 -14.63
N GLN A 261 -5.57 -26.91 -14.21
CA GLN A 261 -5.87 -26.68 -12.78
C GLN A 261 -6.03 -27.99 -12.01
N GLU A 262 -6.65 -29.00 -12.59
CA GLU A 262 -6.77 -30.33 -11.98
C GLU A 262 -5.41 -31.05 -11.87
N MET A 263 -4.51 -30.85 -12.84
CA MET A 263 -3.14 -31.37 -12.77
C MET A 263 -2.33 -30.65 -11.70
N ASP A 264 -2.38 -29.32 -11.66
CA ASP A 264 -1.68 -28.52 -10.65
C ASP A 264 -2.15 -28.83 -9.23
N ALA A 265 -3.46 -29.09 -9.06
CA ALA A 265 -4.03 -29.51 -7.78
C ALA A 265 -3.57 -30.92 -7.33
N LYS A 266 -3.18 -31.77 -8.27
CA LYS A 266 -2.64 -33.13 -7.99
C LYS A 266 -1.14 -33.13 -7.71
N ILE A 267 -0.41 -32.08 -8.15
CA ILE A 267 1.01 -31.93 -7.90
C ILE A 267 1.20 -31.40 -6.49
N LYS A 268 1.58 -32.26 -5.55
CA LYS A 268 2.02 -31.83 -4.20
C LYS A 268 3.49 -31.46 -4.27
N ILE A 269 3.87 -30.43 -3.50
CA ILE A 269 5.28 -30.03 -3.37
C ILE A 269 6.09 -31.24 -2.89
N GLY A 270 7.09 -31.66 -3.72
CA GLY A 270 7.95 -32.83 -3.43
C GLY A 270 7.55 -34.12 -4.16
N GLU A 271 6.44 -34.17 -4.88
CA GLU A 271 6.11 -35.32 -5.74
C GLU A 271 6.87 -35.21 -7.08
N ARG A 272 7.36 -36.36 -7.57
CA ARG A 272 7.99 -36.46 -8.89
C ARG A 272 6.96 -36.14 -9.98
N LEU A 273 7.27 -35.18 -10.86
CA LEU A 273 6.42 -34.90 -12.01
C LEU A 273 6.25 -36.17 -12.85
N PRO A 274 5.02 -36.45 -13.36
CA PRO A 274 4.85 -37.52 -14.33
C PRO A 274 5.78 -37.29 -15.52
N ASP A 275 6.46 -38.35 -16.00
CA ASP A 275 7.34 -38.24 -17.15
C ASP A 275 6.57 -37.65 -18.33
N ALA A 276 6.90 -36.41 -18.70
CA ALA A 276 6.32 -35.76 -19.86
C ALA A 276 6.90 -36.49 -21.10
N LYS A 277 6.05 -37.24 -21.78
CA LYS A 277 6.39 -37.75 -23.11
C LYS A 277 6.43 -36.60 -24.09
N VAL A 278 7.58 -36.00 -24.28
CA VAL A 278 7.80 -34.94 -25.26
C VAL A 278 8.13 -35.62 -26.59
N LYS A 279 7.29 -35.38 -27.61
CA LYS A 279 7.66 -35.77 -28.98
C LYS A 279 8.82 -34.88 -29.42
N ASP A 280 9.86 -35.52 -29.98
CA ASP A 280 10.93 -34.77 -30.63
C ASP A 280 10.42 -34.10 -31.92
N ASN A 281 11.21 -33.24 -32.54
CA ASN A 281 10.84 -32.53 -33.76
C ASN A 281 10.63 -33.50 -34.97
N ALA A 282 10.94 -34.80 -34.82
CA ALA A 282 10.71 -35.87 -35.80
C ALA A 282 9.43 -36.69 -35.48
N GLY A 283 8.71 -36.37 -34.37
CA GLY A 283 7.46 -37.04 -33.98
C GLY A 283 7.64 -38.33 -33.20
N ASN A 284 8.88 -38.70 -32.80
CA ASN A 284 9.16 -39.88 -31.99
C ASN A 284 8.83 -39.60 -30.49
N MET A 285 8.26 -40.60 -29.79
CA MET A 285 7.95 -40.55 -28.34
C MET A 285 9.08 -41.16 -27.52
#